data_2785bdff10b7a322cc11ed598dc58d8e
#
_entry.id   2785bdff10b7a322cc11ed598dc58d8e
#
_cell.length_a   1.000
_cell.length_b   1.000
_cell.length_c   1.000
_cell.angle_alpha   90.00
_cell.angle_beta   90.00
_cell.angle_gamma   90.00
#
_symmetry.space_group_name_H-M   'P 1'
#
loop_
_entity.id
_entity.type
_entity.pdbx_description
1 polymer ?
#
loop_
_entity_poly.entity_id
_entity_poly.type
_entity_poly.pdbx_seq_one_letter_code
_entity_poly.pdbx_strand_id
1 'polypeptide(L)'
;MTFSPENARPAETPHAATWPVLRRMFGEMVRPYTVHLIVAGLCMALTAASTAGTAWLMDPVVNKVFIARDASLLWPIGAAILGVFAAKSISVFTQEVVINYVGQKVVANTQNRLFRHLIGHDMAMFQSRHSGRLISHFTFDVNAMRVATSNIMVSLGRDSLTLLFLIGVMFYQEWSLALITLLIGPLAIYPMQVIGQRMRRFSSATQEEMGSLTSHLAQCFQSIKLIQASAAEKHERARIAELVEMVFQLTFRAARVRASAQPLIDMMGGLAVAAVIVYGGHRVIDGATTPGAFFSFITAALMAYQPLRALSKLSAHLQEGLAAAERVFAVLDTPATITNPATPHA
;
A
#
# COMPACT_ATOMS: atom_id res chain seq x y z
N MET A 1 34.90 -18.64 -31.74
CA MET A 1 34.28 -19.07 -30.48
C MET A 1 32.86 -18.54 -30.47
N THR A 2 31.93 -19.40 -30.83
CA THR A 2 30.50 -19.12 -30.95
C THR A 2 29.87 -19.12 -29.58
N PHE A 3 29.38 -17.97 -29.15
CA PHE A 3 28.56 -17.85 -27.94
C PHE A 3 27.16 -18.46 -28.22
N SER A 4 26.85 -19.57 -27.55
CA SER A 4 25.52 -20.20 -27.58
C SER A 4 24.63 -19.50 -26.53
N PRO A 5 23.45 -18.99 -26.92
CA PRO A 5 22.53 -18.33 -25.98
C PRO A 5 21.51 -19.34 -25.40
N GLU A 6 22.01 -20.42 -24.81
CA GLU A 6 21.15 -21.50 -24.32
C GLU A 6 21.30 -21.71 -22.82
N ASN A 7 20.87 -20.72 -22.03
CA ASN A 7 20.50 -20.88 -20.61
C ASN A 7 19.77 -19.62 -20.07
N ALA A 8 18.90 -19.02 -20.87
CA ALA A 8 17.86 -18.16 -20.33
C ALA A 8 16.75 -19.07 -19.74
N ARG A 9 16.80 -19.33 -18.42
CA ARG A 9 15.62 -19.88 -17.74
C ARG A 9 14.43 -19.02 -18.07
N PRO A 10 13.29 -19.61 -18.48
CA PRO A 10 12.07 -18.84 -18.71
C PRO A 10 11.76 -18.06 -17.42
N ALA A 11 11.45 -16.78 -17.58
CA ALA A 11 10.98 -15.93 -16.48
C ALA A 11 9.77 -16.63 -15.84
N GLU A 12 9.98 -17.20 -14.66
CA GLU A 12 8.89 -17.76 -13.86
C GLU A 12 7.83 -16.69 -13.68
N THR A 13 6.59 -17.05 -13.99
CA THR A 13 5.42 -16.20 -13.86
C THR A 13 5.39 -15.60 -12.44
N PRO A 14 5.21 -14.29 -12.27
CA PRO A 14 5.37 -13.60 -10.96
C PRO A 14 4.45 -14.10 -9.85
N HIS A 15 3.51 -14.98 -10.14
CA HIS A 15 2.54 -15.49 -9.16
C HIS A 15 2.97 -16.75 -8.39
N ALA A 16 3.91 -17.56 -8.91
CA ALA A 16 4.31 -18.82 -8.25
C ALA A 16 5.25 -18.62 -7.06
N ALA A 17 6.08 -17.57 -7.08
CA ALA A 17 7.05 -17.27 -6.01
C ALA A 17 6.46 -16.46 -4.84
N THR A 18 5.31 -15.83 -5.01
CA THR A 18 4.72 -14.86 -4.06
C THR A 18 4.32 -15.51 -2.73
N TRP A 19 3.66 -16.67 -2.79
CA TRP A 19 3.12 -17.32 -1.59
C TRP A 19 4.18 -17.91 -0.64
N PRO A 20 5.21 -18.64 -1.10
CA PRO A 20 6.26 -19.15 -0.22
C PRO A 20 7.07 -18.04 0.46
N VAL A 21 7.37 -16.95 -0.24
CA VAL A 21 8.08 -15.79 0.34
C VAL A 21 7.22 -15.10 1.40
N LEU A 22 5.93 -14.89 1.14
CA LEU A 22 4.98 -14.36 2.13
C LEU A 22 4.92 -15.25 3.37
N ARG A 23 4.71 -16.56 3.19
CA ARG A 23 4.63 -17.52 4.28
C ARG A 23 5.91 -17.52 5.12
N ARG A 24 7.08 -17.44 4.47
CA ARG A 24 8.38 -17.37 5.15
C ARG A 24 8.51 -16.05 5.92
N MET A 25 8.19 -14.93 5.29
CA MET A 25 8.24 -13.60 5.92
C MET A 25 7.35 -13.54 7.16
N PHE A 26 6.10 -13.99 7.08
CA PHE A 26 5.19 -14.03 8.22
C PHE A 26 5.60 -15.08 9.26
N GLY A 27 6.02 -16.28 8.84
CA GLY A 27 6.38 -17.38 9.74
C GLY A 27 7.66 -17.10 10.53
N GLU A 28 8.72 -16.64 9.88
CA GLU A 28 10.00 -16.41 10.53
C GLU A 28 10.10 -15.08 11.28
N MET A 29 9.45 -14.01 10.74
CA MET A 29 9.64 -12.65 11.25
C MET A 29 8.53 -12.15 12.13
N VAL A 30 7.27 -12.56 11.86
CA VAL A 30 6.09 -11.99 12.52
C VAL A 30 5.56 -12.90 13.64
N ARG A 31 5.66 -14.21 13.47
CA ARG A 31 5.18 -15.21 14.44
C ARG A 31 5.72 -15.04 15.87
N PRO A 32 6.96 -14.63 16.11
CA PRO A 32 7.46 -14.40 17.47
C PRO A 32 6.68 -13.31 18.26
N TYR A 33 5.91 -12.47 17.57
CA TYR A 33 5.18 -11.34 18.13
C TYR A 33 3.66 -11.55 18.19
N THR A 34 3.20 -12.81 18.25
CA THR A 34 1.76 -13.16 18.24
C THR A 34 0.94 -12.43 19.29
N VAL A 35 1.46 -12.24 20.50
CA VAL A 35 0.76 -11.50 21.57
C VAL A 35 0.50 -10.05 21.15
N HIS A 36 1.52 -9.38 20.60
CA HIS A 36 1.39 -8.00 20.10
C HIS A 36 0.38 -7.93 18.95
N LEU A 37 0.37 -8.95 18.09
CA LEU A 37 -0.58 -9.03 16.97
C LEU A 37 -2.01 -9.23 17.42
N ILE A 38 -2.24 -10.02 18.47
CA ILE A 38 -3.57 -10.18 19.07
C ILE A 38 -4.06 -8.84 19.62
N VAL A 39 -3.21 -8.13 20.36
CA VAL A 39 -3.54 -6.79 20.88
C VAL A 39 -3.86 -5.82 19.74
N ALA A 40 -3.02 -5.79 18.70
CA ALA A 40 -3.27 -4.96 17.51
C ALA A 40 -4.60 -5.36 16.84
N GLY A 41 -4.89 -6.66 16.69
CA GLY A 41 -6.12 -7.17 16.09
C GLY A 41 -7.37 -6.77 16.89
N LEU A 42 -7.33 -6.84 18.21
CA LEU A 42 -8.41 -6.36 19.08
C LEU A 42 -8.63 -4.85 18.93
N CYS A 43 -7.55 -4.08 18.90
CA CYS A 43 -7.61 -2.63 18.65
C CYS A 43 -8.17 -2.32 17.25
N MET A 44 -7.80 -3.10 16.22
CA MET A 44 -8.34 -2.97 14.85
C MET A 44 -9.84 -3.24 14.83
N ALA A 45 -10.29 -4.30 15.50
CA ALA A 45 -11.71 -4.62 15.61
C ALA A 45 -12.49 -3.53 16.36
N LEU A 46 -11.94 -2.99 17.45
CA LEU A 46 -12.55 -1.90 18.19
C LEU A 46 -12.58 -0.60 17.37
N THR A 47 -11.54 -0.30 16.60
CA THR A 47 -11.51 0.83 15.66
C THR A 47 -12.59 0.68 14.58
N ALA A 48 -12.75 -0.52 14.03
CA ALA A 48 -13.76 -0.82 13.02
C ALA A 48 -15.18 -0.70 13.60
N ALA A 49 -15.41 -1.28 14.79
CA ALA A 49 -16.69 -1.18 15.49
C ALA A 49 -17.04 0.26 15.87
N SER A 50 -16.07 1.04 16.36
CA SER A 50 -16.26 2.46 16.66
C SER A 50 -16.56 3.29 15.42
N THR A 51 -15.93 2.98 14.29
CA THR A 51 -16.19 3.65 13.03
C THR A 51 -17.61 3.36 12.52
N ALA A 52 -18.02 2.10 12.55
CA ALA A 52 -19.39 1.68 12.22
C ALA A 52 -20.42 2.24 13.21
N GLY A 53 -20.08 2.26 14.50
CA GLY A 53 -20.90 2.87 15.56
C GLY A 53 -21.13 4.36 15.33
N THR A 54 -20.13 5.10 14.85
CA THR A 54 -20.28 6.51 14.47
C THR A 54 -21.32 6.69 13.36
N ALA A 55 -21.29 5.84 12.34
CA ALA A 55 -22.28 5.88 11.26
C ALA A 55 -23.68 5.49 11.76
N TRP A 56 -23.77 4.45 12.59
CA TRP A 56 -25.04 3.98 13.16
C TRP A 56 -25.69 5.00 14.12
N LEU A 57 -24.89 5.75 14.89
CA LEU A 57 -25.40 6.79 15.80
C LEU A 57 -26.10 7.95 15.08
N MET A 58 -25.89 8.13 13.77
CA MET A 58 -26.62 9.13 12.98
C MET A 58 -28.13 8.87 12.97
N ASP A 59 -28.55 7.60 13.02
CA ASP A 59 -29.97 7.26 13.04
C ASP A 59 -30.68 7.78 14.31
N PRO A 60 -30.27 7.45 15.54
CA PRO A 60 -30.91 7.99 16.74
C PRO A 60 -30.75 9.51 16.88
N VAL A 61 -29.64 10.10 16.39
CA VAL A 61 -29.48 11.57 16.38
C VAL A 61 -30.56 12.23 15.55
N VAL A 62 -30.80 11.78 14.33
CA VAL A 62 -31.78 12.40 13.45
C VAL A 62 -33.21 12.08 13.88
N ASN A 63 -33.53 10.83 14.13
CA ASN A 63 -34.91 10.42 14.40
C ASN A 63 -35.39 10.82 15.82
N LYS A 64 -34.55 10.61 16.85
CA LYS A 64 -34.99 10.84 18.24
C LYS A 64 -34.74 12.29 18.70
N VAL A 65 -33.59 12.87 18.34
CA VAL A 65 -33.25 14.22 18.79
C VAL A 65 -33.91 15.27 17.90
N PHE A 66 -33.74 15.19 16.58
CA PHE A 66 -34.22 16.27 15.70
C PHE A 66 -35.68 16.12 15.29
N ILE A 67 -36.15 14.91 14.97
CA ILE A 67 -37.53 14.69 14.50
C ILE A 67 -38.48 14.59 15.71
N ALA A 68 -38.16 13.73 16.69
CA ALA A 68 -39.01 13.60 17.88
C ALA A 68 -38.82 14.75 18.89
N ARG A 69 -37.81 15.63 18.70
CA ARG A 69 -37.49 16.80 19.56
C ARG A 69 -37.29 16.42 21.02
N ASP A 70 -36.74 15.23 21.29
CA ASP A 70 -36.49 14.76 22.66
C ASP A 70 -35.19 15.34 23.20
N ALA A 71 -35.29 16.43 23.96
CA ALA A 71 -34.13 17.09 24.56
C ALA A 71 -33.44 16.25 25.62
N SER A 72 -34.12 15.25 26.21
CA SER A 72 -33.52 14.40 27.23
C SER A 72 -32.42 13.52 26.71
N LEU A 73 -32.45 13.18 25.42
CA LEU A 73 -31.47 12.33 24.74
C LEU A 73 -30.23 13.07 24.24
N LEU A 74 -30.21 14.42 24.28
CA LEU A 74 -29.07 15.22 23.82
C LEU A 74 -27.77 14.87 24.58
N TRP A 75 -27.82 14.86 25.91
CA TRP A 75 -26.66 14.56 26.73
C TRP A 75 -26.20 13.09 26.62
N PRO A 76 -27.08 12.06 26.71
CA PRO A 76 -26.68 10.68 26.53
C PRO A 76 -26.07 10.39 25.14
N ILE A 77 -26.67 10.93 24.08
CA ILE A 77 -26.14 10.71 22.71
C ILE A 77 -24.82 11.46 22.52
N GLY A 78 -24.70 12.69 23.02
CA GLY A 78 -23.43 13.42 23.01
C GLY A 78 -22.31 12.67 23.75
N ALA A 79 -22.61 12.14 24.94
CA ALA A 79 -21.66 11.31 25.68
C ALA A 79 -21.30 10.00 24.95
N ALA A 80 -22.28 9.34 24.30
CA ALA A 80 -22.04 8.15 23.49
C ALA A 80 -21.10 8.45 22.30
N ILE A 81 -21.32 9.56 21.60
CA ILE A 81 -20.44 10.01 20.50
C ILE A 81 -19.02 10.24 21.02
N LEU A 82 -18.85 10.99 22.11
CA LEU A 82 -17.55 11.23 22.73
C LEU A 82 -16.89 9.90 23.15
N GLY A 83 -17.64 8.98 23.74
CA GLY A 83 -17.15 7.64 24.13
C GLY A 83 -16.65 6.84 22.93
N VAL A 84 -17.40 6.84 21.82
CA VAL A 84 -17.02 6.15 20.58
C VAL A 84 -15.75 6.76 19.98
N PHE A 85 -15.65 8.10 19.92
CA PHE A 85 -14.46 8.76 19.43
C PHE A 85 -13.23 8.56 20.33
N ALA A 86 -13.41 8.58 21.66
CA ALA A 86 -12.34 8.29 22.61
C ALA A 86 -11.85 6.84 22.46
N ALA A 87 -12.76 5.86 22.41
CA ALA A 87 -12.43 4.47 22.18
C ALA A 87 -11.69 4.26 20.85
N LYS A 88 -12.18 4.90 19.77
CA LYS A 88 -11.52 4.89 18.45
C LYS A 88 -10.10 5.44 18.53
N SER A 89 -9.93 6.62 19.13
CA SER A 89 -8.62 7.30 19.19
C SER A 89 -7.60 6.49 19.99
N ILE A 90 -7.98 5.96 21.14
CA ILE A 90 -7.13 5.10 21.98
C ILE A 90 -6.74 3.83 21.20
N SER A 91 -7.71 3.21 20.52
CA SER A 91 -7.48 1.99 19.75
C SER A 91 -6.55 2.22 18.56
N VAL A 92 -6.73 3.32 17.81
CA VAL A 92 -5.85 3.68 16.68
C VAL A 92 -4.44 3.95 17.20
N PHE A 93 -4.29 4.72 18.27
CA PHE A 93 -2.97 4.99 18.86
C PHE A 93 -2.27 3.70 19.30
N THR A 94 -2.94 2.86 20.07
CA THR A 94 -2.39 1.59 20.56
C THR A 94 -2.01 0.67 19.42
N GLN A 95 -2.89 0.53 18.42
CA GLN A 95 -2.64 -0.25 17.21
C GLN A 95 -1.39 0.23 16.46
N GLU A 96 -1.26 1.55 16.23
CA GLU A 96 -0.12 2.12 15.51
C GLU A 96 1.19 1.91 16.27
N VAL A 97 1.20 2.14 17.58
CA VAL A 97 2.38 1.90 18.42
C VAL A 97 2.80 0.43 18.36
N VAL A 98 1.85 -0.50 18.51
CA VAL A 98 2.13 -1.93 18.51
C VAL A 98 2.64 -2.41 17.13
N ILE A 99 1.98 -2.01 16.04
CA ILE A 99 2.41 -2.40 14.68
C ILE A 99 3.77 -1.81 14.35
N ASN A 100 4.05 -0.55 14.71
CA ASN A 100 5.36 0.04 14.51
C ASN A 100 6.44 -0.63 15.37
N TYR A 101 6.13 -0.98 16.62
CA TYR A 101 7.06 -1.73 17.47
C TYR A 101 7.42 -3.08 16.84
N VAL A 102 6.43 -3.86 16.41
CA VAL A 102 6.66 -5.15 15.73
C VAL A 102 7.48 -4.94 14.45
N GLY A 103 7.10 -3.95 13.63
CA GLY A 103 7.83 -3.63 12.41
C GLY A 103 9.30 -3.28 12.66
N GLN A 104 9.60 -2.44 13.65
CA GLN A 104 10.99 -2.07 14.00
C GLN A 104 11.78 -3.25 14.59
N LYS A 105 11.12 -4.13 15.35
CA LYS A 105 11.77 -5.37 15.85
C LYS A 105 12.09 -6.33 14.71
N VAL A 106 11.21 -6.47 13.72
CA VAL A 106 11.48 -7.24 12.51
C VAL A 106 12.70 -6.68 11.77
N VAL A 107 12.81 -5.35 11.61
CA VAL A 107 14.00 -4.69 11.03
C VAL A 107 15.26 -5.06 11.81
N ALA A 108 15.27 -4.78 13.11
CA ALA A 108 16.45 -5.00 13.95
C ALA A 108 16.90 -6.47 13.94
N ASN A 109 15.96 -7.40 14.02
CA ASN A 109 16.28 -8.83 13.99
C ASN A 109 16.80 -9.27 12.62
N THR A 110 16.19 -8.77 11.53
CA THR A 110 16.63 -9.09 10.17
C THR A 110 18.01 -8.51 9.89
N GLN A 111 18.27 -7.27 10.30
CA GLN A 111 19.59 -6.64 10.18
C GLN A 111 20.65 -7.39 10.97
N ASN A 112 20.38 -7.77 12.21
CA ASN A 112 21.30 -8.55 13.03
C ASN A 112 21.58 -9.94 12.41
N ARG A 113 20.55 -10.61 11.89
CA ARG A 113 20.67 -11.89 11.20
C ARG A 113 21.49 -11.76 9.92
N LEU A 114 21.20 -10.72 9.11
CA LEU A 114 21.91 -10.44 7.87
C LEU A 114 23.38 -10.11 8.14
N PHE A 115 23.67 -9.26 9.12
CA PHE A 115 25.03 -8.89 9.48
C PHE A 115 25.82 -10.13 9.98
N ARG A 116 25.25 -10.93 10.87
CA ARG A 116 25.86 -12.15 11.37
C ARG A 116 26.16 -13.14 10.25
N HIS A 117 25.26 -13.26 9.28
CA HIS A 117 25.44 -14.11 8.12
C HIS A 117 26.58 -13.60 7.23
N LEU A 118 26.57 -12.29 6.92
CA LEU A 118 27.59 -11.67 6.07
C LEU A 118 28.99 -11.76 6.68
N ILE A 119 29.16 -11.44 7.97
CA ILE A 119 30.51 -11.46 8.60
C ILE A 119 31.11 -12.85 8.71
N GLY A 120 30.25 -13.90 8.67
CA GLY A 120 30.67 -15.30 8.63
C GLY A 120 30.93 -15.85 7.23
N HIS A 121 30.79 -15.02 6.18
CA HIS A 121 30.95 -15.43 4.80
C HIS A 121 32.38 -15.30 4.28
N ASP A 122 32.68 -16.06 3.21
CA ASP A 122 33.94 -16.06 2.53
C ASP A 122 34.27 -14.74 1.83
N MET A 123 35.57 -14.46 1.69
CA MET A 123 36.05 -13.26 0.99
C MET A 123 35.58 -13.19 -0.48
N ALA A 124 35.40 -14.35 -1.11
CA ALA A 124 34.90 -14.46 -2.48
C ALA A 124 33.53 -13.78 -2.69
N MET A 125 32.64 -13.84 -1.71
CA MET A 125 31.35 -13.14 -1.75
C MET A 125 31.50 -11.61 -1.82
N PHE A 126 32.44 -11.05 -1.07
CA PHE A 126 32.70 -9.61 -1.05
C PHE A 126 33.44 -9.12 -2.28
N GLN A 127 34.23 -9.98 -2.93
CA GLN A 127 34.88 -9.67 -4.20
C GLN A 127 33.90 -9.73 -5.39
N SER A 128 32.95 -10.64 -5.36
CA SER A 128 31.96 -10.83 -6.43
C SER A 128 30.80 -9.83 -6.37
N ARG A 129 30.51 -9.24 -5.23
CA ARG A 129 29.40 -8.31 -5.00
C ARG A 129 29.90 -6.96 -4.55
N HIS A 130 29.47 -5.88 -5.21
CA HIS A 130 29.78 -4.51 -4.78
C HIS A 130 29.25 -4.25 -3.36
N SER A 131 30.11 -3.76 -2.47
CA SER A 131 29.75 -3.42 -1.07
C SER A 131 28.51 -2.52 -0.96
N GLY A 132 28.35 -1.57 -1.88
CA GLY A 132 27.15 -0.72 -1.95
C GLY A 132 25.84 -1.49 -2.10
N ARG A 133 25.82 -2.62 -2.84
CA ARG A 133 24.62 -3.46 -2.95
C ARG A 133 24.29 -4.16 -1.63
N LEU A 134 25.29 -4.66 -0.91
CA LEU A 134 25.08 -5.29 0.40
C LEU A 134 24.57 -4.27 1.43
N ILE A 135 25.11 -3.06 1.43
CA ILE A 135 24.61 -1.96 2.27
C ILE A 135 23.16 -1.61 1.92
N SER A 136 22.82 -1.59 0.63
CA SER A 136 21.44 -1.36 0.16
C SER A 136 20.46 -2.42 0.68
N HIS A 137 20.84 -3.71 0.65
CA HIS A 137 20.00 -4.78 1.21
C HIS A 137 19.81 -4.61 2.71
N PHE A 138 20.86 -4.20 3.42
CA PHE A 138 20.84 -4.00 4.87
C PHE A 138 19.96 -2.80 5.30
N THR A 139 19.93 -1.73 4.52
CA THR A 139 19.24 -0.48 4.87
C THR A 139 17.88 -0.34 4.19
N PHE A 140 17.86 -0.39 2.85
CA PHE A 140 16.66 -0.10 2.07
C PHE A 140 15.72 -1.29 1.95
N ASP A 141 16.23 -2.48 1.61
CA ASP A 141 15.36 -3.64 1.40
C ASP A 141 14.73 -4.11 2.70
N VAL A 142 15.47 -4.16 3.81
CA VAL A 142 14.91 -4.51 5.12
C VAL A 142 13.84 -3.50 5.56
N ASN A 143 14.04 -2.21 5.28
CA ASN A 143 13.03 -1.20 5.58
C ASN A 143 11.79 -1.31 4.66
N ALA A 144 11.97 -1.61 3.37
CA ALA A 144 10.87 -1.86 2.44
C ALA A 144 10.02 -3.08 2.88
N MET A 145 10.66 -4.17 3.34
CA MET A 145 9.97 -5.31 3.94
C MET A 145 9.13 -4.90 5.17
N ARG A 146 9.66 -4.06 6.04
CA ARG A 146 8.92 -3.53 7.21
C ARG A 146 7.69 -2.77 6.79
N VAL A 147 7.86 -1.79 5.90
CA VAL A 147 6.75 -0.93 5.43
C VAL A 147 5.65 -1.78 4.80
N ALA A 148 6.03 -2.73 3.95
CA ALA A 148 5.07 -3.65 3.33
C ALA A 148 4.35 -4.51 4.38
N THR A 149 5.08 -5.14 5.31
CA THR A 149 4.49 -5.98 6.37
C THR A 149 3.51 -5.18 7.22
N SER A 150 3.90 -3.98 7.67
CA SER A 150 3.03 -3.13 8.48
C SER A 150 1.78 -2.69 7.71
N ASN A 151 1.92 -2.27 6.46
CA ASN A 151 0.78 -1.86 5.62
C ASN A 151 -0.16 -3.03 5.33
N ILE A 152 0.38 -4.23 5.07
CA ILE A 152 -0.42 -5.44 4.86
C ILE A 152 -1.25 -5.76 6.10
N MET A 153 -0.63 -5.72 7.29
CA MET A 153 -1.32 -6.01 8.54
C MET A 153 -2.44 -5.01 8.83
N VAL A 154 -2.17 -3.71 8.61
CA VAL A 154 -3.17 -2.66 8.82
C VAL A 154 -4.30 -2.78 7.79
N SER A 155 -3.99 -2.95 6.52
CA SER A 155 -5.03 -3.01 5.48
C SER A 155 -5.86 -4.29 5.55
N LEU A 156 -5.25 -5.45 5.79
CA LEU A 156 -6.00 -6.70 5.95
C LEU A 156 -6.75 -6.76 7.29
N GLY A 157 -6.19 -6.22 8.36
CA GLY A 157 -6.84 -6.19 9.66
C GLY A 157 -7.86 -5.06 9.77
N ARG A 158 -7.39 -3.82 9.97
CA ARG A 158 -8.26 -2.67 10.26
C ARG A 158 -9.18 -2.32 9.10
N ASP A 159 -8.62 -2.17 7.88
CA ASP A 159 -9.41 -1.61 6.77
C ASP A 159 -10.43 -2.61 6.25
N SER A 160 -10.11 -3.92 6.22
CA SER A 160 -11.08 -4.96 5.85
C SER A 160 -12.20 -5.11 6.88
N LEU A 161 -11.86 -5.10 8.19
CA LEU A 161 -12.88 -5.15 9.25
C LEU A 161 -13.76 -3.89 9.25
N THR A 162 -13.15 -2.71 9.06
CA THR A 162 -13.90 -1.46 8.97
C THR A 162 -14.88 -1.46 7.80
N LEU A 163 -14.44 -1.93 6.64
CA LEU A 163 -15.30 -2.06 5.47
C LEU A 163 -16.44 -3.06 5.71
N LEU A 164 -16.13 -4.22 6.30
CA LEU A 164 -17.13 -5.24 6.63
C LEU A 164 -18.21 -4.70 7.59
N PHE A 165 -17.80 -4.00 8.65
CA PHE A 165 -18.74 -3.44 9.62
C PHE A 165 -19.57 -2.29 9.04
N LEU A 166 -18.97 -1.43 8.22
CA LEU A 166 -19.71 -0.36 7.53
C LEU A 166 -20.71 -0.93 6.53
N ILE A 167 -20.35 -1.95 5.75
CA ILE A 167 -21.27 -2.68 4.87
C ILE A 167 -22.40 -3.29 5.72
N GLY A 168 -22.08 -3.90 6.87
CA GLY A 168 -23.08 -4.41 7.80
C GLY A 168 -24.07 -3.34 8.25
N VAL A 169 -23.60 -2.15 8.62
CA VAL A 169 -24.46 -1.00 8.96
C VAL A 169 -25.32 -0.57 7.78
N MET A 170 -24.75 -0.51 6.56
CA MET A 170 -25.49 -0.14 5.34
C MET A 170 -26.63 -1.12 5.06
N PHE A 171 -26.38 -2.45 5.17
CA PHE A 171 -27.42 -3.46 4.97
C PHE A 171 -28.47 -3.46 6.10
N TYR A 172 -28.05 -3.18 7.33
CA TYR A 172 -28.97 -3.08 8.47
C TYR A 172 -29.92 -1.89 8.35
N GLN A 173 -29.39 -0.72 7.89
CA GLN A 173 -30.19 0.48 7.80
C GLN A 173 -31.13 0.47 6.57
N GLU A 174 -30.61 0.07 5.41
CA GLU A 174 -31.41 0.03 4.17
C GLU A 174 -30.77 -0.91 3.15
N TRP A 175 -31.24 -2.12 3.07
CA TRP A 175 -30.66 -3.18 2.24
C TRP A 175 -30.75 -2.86 0.73
N SER A 176 -31.82 -2.16 0.30
CA SER A 176 -32.02 -1.83 -1.12
C SER A 176 -31.00 -0.80 -1.61
N LEU A 177 -30.72 0.24 -0.78
CA LEU A 177 -29.66 1.21 -1.06
C LEU A 177 -28.26 0.57 -1.02
N ALA A 178 -28.04 -0.36 -0.11
CA ALA A 178 -26.78 -1.11 0.00
C ALA A 178 -26.49 -1.89 -1.28
N LEU A 179 -27.48 -2.58 -1.84
CA LEU A 179 -27.35 -3.30 -3.11
C LEU A 179 -27.05 -2.36 -4.28
N ILE A 180 -27.74 -1.23 -4.39
CA ILE A 180 -27.49 -0.23 -5.44
C ILE A 180 -26.07 0.29 -5.34
N THR A 181 -25.61 0.65 -4.13
CA THR A 181 -24.26 1.16 -3.91
C THR A 181 -23.20 0.11 -4.24
N LEU A 182 -23.45 -1.16 -3.88
CA LEU A 182 -22.56 -2.27 -4.18
C LEU A 182 -22.48 -2.54 -5.69
N LEU A 183 -23.57 -2.34 -6.43
CA LEU A 183 -23.61 -2.50 -7.88
C LEU A 183 -22.88 -1.39 -8.64
N ILE A 184 -22.89 -0.16 -8.10
CA ILE A 184 -22.17 0.98 -8.68
C ILE A 184 -20.66 0.83 -8.49
N GLY A 185 -20.21 0.20 -7.39
CA GLY A 185 -18.77 0.02 -7.08
C GLY A 185 -17.96 -0.61 -8.23
N PRO A 186 -18.36 -1.75 -8.81
CA PRO A 186 -17.69 -2.36 -9.95
C PRO A 186 -17.61 -1.47 -11.19
N LEU A 187 -18.56 -0.56 -11.39
CA LEU A 187 -18.57 0.35 -12.53
C LEU A 187 -17.39 1.34 -12.48
N ALA A 188 -16.90 1.65 -11.27
CA ALA A 188 -15.71 2.47 -11.07
C ALA A 188 -14.39 1.73 -11.39
N ILE A 189 -14.39 0.40 -11.37
CA ILE A 189 -13.17 -0.40 -11.56
C ILE A 189 -12.65 -0.28 -12.99
N TYR A 190 -13.53 -0.30 -13.99
CA TYR A 190 -13.12 -0.26 -15.40
C TYR A 190 -12.32 1.00 -15.78
N PRO A 191 -12.80 2.24 -15.53
CA PRO A 191 -12.01 3.44 -15.82
C PRO A 191 -10.68 3.47 -15.05
N MET A 192 -10.67 2.99 -13.81
CA MET A 192 -9.45 2.93 -13.00
C MET A 192 -8.42 1.96 -13.56
N GLN A 193 -8.84 0.82 -14.10
CA GLN A 193 -7.94 -0.13 -14.78
C GLN A 193 -7.32 0.50 -16.03
N VAL A 194 -8.10 1.22 -16.83
CA VAL A 194 -7.59 1.93 -18.04
C VAL A 194 -6.54 2.98 -17.66
N ILE A 195 -6.81 3.79 -16.63
CA ILE A 195 -5.86 4.77 -16.11
C ILE A 195 -4.59 4.06 -15.61
N GLY A 196 -4.73 2.98 -14.84
CA GLY A 196 -3.61 2.21 -14.31
C GLY A 196 -2.71 1.62 -15.40
N GLN A 197 -3.29 1.07 -16.46
CA GLN A 197 -2.54 0.54 -17.61
C GLN A 197 -1.79 1.64 -18.36
N ARG A 198 -2.44 2.79 -18.63
CA ARG A 198 -1.78 3.94 -19.26
C ARG A 198 -0.63 4.48 -18.41
N MET A 199 -0.85 4.58 -17.10
CA MET A 199 0.18 5.05 -16.17
C MET A 199 1.39 4.10 -16.14
N ARG A 200 1.19 2.77 -16.11
CA ARG A 200 2.27 1.78 -16.19
C ARG A 200 3.09 1.95 -17.47
N ARG A 201 2.42 2.10 -18.62
CA ARG A 201 3.09 2.28 -19.91
C ARG A 201 3.98 3.52 -19.91
N PHE A 202 3.46 4.68 -19.46
CA PHE A 202 4.27 5.90 -19.43
C PHE A 202 5.38 5.83 -18.37
N SER A 203 5.13 5.23 -17.22
CA SER A 203 6.14 5.05 -16.17
C SER A 203 7.30 4.16 -16.64
N SER A 204 7.00 3.06 -17.34
CA SER A 204 8.03 2.19 -17.93
C SER A 204 8.87 2.91 -18.97
N ALA A 205 8.23 3.64 -19.90
CA ALA A 205 8.93 4.43 -20.89
C ALA A 205 9.80 5.55 -20.25
N THR A 206 9.31 6.20 -19.19
CA THR A 206 10.09 7.19 -18.43
C THR A 206 11.34 6.57 -17.80
N GLN A 207 11.23 5.35 -17.23
CA GLN A 207 12.37 4.65 -16.63
C GLN A 207 13.42 4.28 -17.67
N GLU A 208 13.00 3.83 -18.85
CA GLU A 208 13.87 3.48 -19.96
C GLU A 208 14.66 4.70 -20.46
N GLU A 209 13.98 5.82 -20.72
CA GLU A 209 14.62 7.06 -21.16
C GLU A 209 15.50 7.70 -20.06
N MET A 210 15.11 7.60 -18.81
CA MET A 210 15.94 8.03 -17.69
C MET A 210 17.23 7.18 -17.59
N GLY A 211 17.14 5.87 -17.88
CA GLY A 211 18.29 4.99 -18.00
C GLY A 211 19.23 5.43 -19.13
N SER A 212 18.68 5.75 -20.31
CA SER A 212 19.42 6.27 -21.45
C SER A 212 20.12 7.59 -21.12
N LEU A 213 19.41 8.53 -20.51
CA LEU A 213 19.96 9.81 -20.05
C LEU A 213 21.11 9.58 -19.05
N THR A 214 20.92 8.73 -18.06
CA THR A 214 21.94 8.43 -17.05
C THR A 214 23.18 7.81 -17.68
N SER A 215 23.00 6.86 -18.59
CA SER A 215 24.11 6.21 -19.30
C SER A 215 24.89 7.21 -20.16
N HIS A 216 24.19 8.09 -20.87
CA HIS A 216 24.82 9.10 -21.71
C HIS A 216 25.58 10.15 -20.88
N LEU A 217 25.00 10.61 -19.75
CA LEU A 217 25.70 11.48 -18.81
C LEU A 217 26.96 10.83 -18.25
N ALA A 218 26.91 9.54 -17.88
CA ALA A 218 28.07 8.83 -17.39
C ALA A 218 29.17 8.75 -18.45
N GLN A 219 28.81 8.49 -19.71
CA GLN A 219 29.77 8.51 -20.86
C GLN A 219 30.39 9.88 -21.04
N CYS A 220 29.59 10.96 -21.06
CA CYS A 220 30.09 12.33 -21.19
C CYS A 220 31.09 12.69 -20.11
N PHE A 221 30.77 12.38 -18.84
CA PHE A 221 31.68 12.69 -17.71
C PHE A 221 32.95 11.84 -17.71
N GLN A 222 32.87 10.57 -18.10
CA GLN A 222 34.05 9.73 -18.27
C GLN A 222 34.97 10.19 -19.44
N SER A 223 34.35 10.73 -20.48
CA SER A 223 35.06 11.16 -21.70
C SER A 223 35.22 12.68 -21.81
N ILE A 224 35.09 13.42 -20.69
CA ILE A 224 35.08 14.90 -20.70
C ILE A 224 36.33 15.51 -21.36
N LYS A 225 37.51 14.91 -21.16
CA LYS A 225 38.77 15.36 -21.80
C LYS A 225 38.72 15.24 -23.31
N LEU A 226 38.09 14.17 -23.82
CA LEU A 226 37.96 13.94 -25.27
C LEU A 226 36.96 14.92 -25.89
N ILE A 227 35.83 15.17 -25.23
CA ILE A 227 34.82 16.12 -25.66
C ILE A 227 35.41 17.52 -25.77
N GLN A 228 36.19 17.95 -24.78
CA GLN A 228 36.88 19.24 -24.78
C GLN A 228 37.98 19.31 -25.82
N ALA A 229 38.77 18.24 -25.99
CA ALA A 229 39.85 18.20 -26.98
C ALA A 229 39.34 18.24 -28.44
N SER A 230 38.11 17.67 -28.68
CA SER A 230 37.47 17.69 -30.00
C SER A 230 36.48 18.83 -30.21
N ALA A 231 36.37 19.76 -29.27
CA ALA A 231 35.41 20.89 -29.28
C ALA A 231 33.96 20.45 -29.56
N ALA A 232 33.58 19.27 -29.02
CA ALA A 232 32.26 18.65 -29.26
C ALA A 232 31.16 19.06 -28.22
N GLU A 233 31.42 20.04 -27.35
CA GLU A 233 30.53 20.45 -26.25
C GLU A 233 29.15 20.88 -26.77
N LYS A 234 29.11 21.56 -27.93
CA LYS A 234 27.83 22.01 -28.51
C LYS A 234 26.96 20.82 -28.95
N HIS A 235 27.58 19.79 -29.50
CA HIS A 235 26.90 18.57 -29.94
C HIS A 235 26.34 17.80 -28.72
N GLU A 236 27.18 17.60 -27.71
CA GLU A 236 26.75 16.88 -26.48
C GLU A 236 25.66 17.63 -25.73
N ARG A 237 25.72 18.98 -25.63
CA ARG A 237 24.66 19.80 -25.06
C ARG A 237 23.32 19.61 -25.78
N ALA A 238 23.33 19.61 -27.12
CA ALA A 238 22.12 19.41 -27.89
C ALA A 238 21.54 18.03 -27.69
N ARG A 239 22.37 16.99 -27.60
CA ARG A 239 21.97 15.61 -27.37
C ARG A 239 21.35 15.42 -25.99
N ILE A 240 21.98 15.96 -24.93
CA ILE A 240 21.42 15.92 -23.57
C ILE A 240 20.11 16.70 -23.49
N ALA A 241 20.01 17.86 -24.14
CA ALA A 241 18.77 18.64 -24.14
C ALA A 241 17.60 17.86 -24.79
N GLU A 242 17.85 17.11 -25.85
CA GLU A 242 16.85 16.23 -26.48
C GLU A 242 16.38 15.12 -25.53
N LEU A 243 17.33 14.43 -24.89
CA LEU A 243 16.99 13.38 -23.91
C LEU A 243 16.21 13.93 -22.71
N VAL A 244 16.61 15.08 -22.18
CA VAL A 244 15.91 15.75 -21.07
C VAL A 244 14.49 16.14 -21.47
N GLU A 245 14.30 16.69 -22.68
CA GLU A 245 12.97 17.04 -23.20
C GLU A 245 12.10 15.78 -23.34
N MET A 246 12.66 14.67 -23.85
CA MET A 246 11.94 13.40 -23.98
C MET A 246 11.49 12.87 -22.61
N VAL A 247 12.38 12.86 -21.62
CA VAL A 247 12.06 12.48 -20.24
C VAL A 247 10.99 13.40 -19.65
N PHE A 248 11.09 14.72 -19.87
CA PHE A 248 10.06 15.68 -19.45
C PHE A 248 8.70 15.36 -20.06
N GLN A 249 8.62 15.14 -21.35
CA GLN A 249 7.36 14.84 -22.05
C GLN A 249 6.71 13.55 -21.53
N LEU A 250 7.49 12.49 -21.32
CA LEU A 250 7.00 11.22 -20.77
C LEU A 250 6.53 11.38 -19.32
N THR A 251 7.31 12.07 -18.50
CA THR A 251 6.98 12.35 -17.09
C THR A 251 5.71 13.20 -16.99
N PHE A 252 5.58 14.22 -17.84
CA PHE A 252 4.40 15.08 -17.88
C PHE A 252 3.16 14.33 -18.35
N ARG A 253 3.28 13.45 -19.35
CA ARG A 253 2.17 12.56 -19.76
C ARG A 253 1.74 11.63 -18.64
N ALA A 254 2.69 11.02 -17.93
CA ALA A 254 2.40 10.19 -16.76
C ALA A 254 1.70 11.00 -15.65
N ALA A 255 2.18 12.22 -15.37
CA ALA A 255 1.60 13.12 -14.39
C ALA A 255 0.16 13.53 -14.77
N ARG A 256 -0.11 13.83 -16.04
CA ARG A 256 -1.46 14.15 -16.54
C ARG A 256 -2.43 12.98 -16.38
N VAL A 257 -1.99 11.76 -16.71
CA VAL A 257 -2.81 10.56 -16.52
C VAL A 257 -3.07 10.31 -15.03
N ARG A 258 -2.07 10.50 -14.17
CA ARG A 258 -2.25 10.40 -12.72
C ARG A 258 -3.22 11.44 -12.19
N ALA A 259 -3.10 12.68 -12.65
CA ALA A 259 -3.98 13.78 -12.23
C ALA A 259 -5.43 13.57 -12.65
N SER A 260 -5.71 12.85 -13.74
CA SER A 260 -7.08 12.54 -14.17
C SER A 260 -7.79 11.49 -13.30
N ALA A 261 -7.05 10.74 -12.48
CA ALA A 261 -7.63 9.70 -11.64
C ALA A 261 -8.54 10.27 -10.54
N GLN A 262 -8.10 11.33 -9.84
CA GLN A 262 -8.87 11.90 -8.74
C GLN A 262 -10.18 12.53 -9.20
N PRO A 263 -10.24 13.42 -10.21
CA PRO A 263 -11.50 13.98 -10.72
C PRO A 263 -12.48 12.90 -11.19
N LEU A 264 -11.99 11.81 -11.79
CA LEU A 264 -12.84 10.71 -12.22
C LEU A 264 -13.48 9.99 -11.01
N ILE A 265 -12.70 9.71 -9.98
CA ILE A 265 -13.20 9.11 -8.74
C ILE A 265 -14.23 10.05 -8.07
N ASP A 266 -13.93 11.33 -7.99
CA ASP A 266 -14.82 12.32 -7.37
C ASP A 266 -16.14 12.44 -8.15
N MET A 267 -16.10 12.44 -9.48
CA MET A 267 -17.29 12.46 -10.32
C MET A 267 -18.14 11.18 -10.15
N MET A 268 -17.50 10.02 -10.09
CA MET A 268 -18.22 8.75 -9.84
C MET A 268 -18.80 8.69 -8.42
N GLY A 269 -18.04 9.18 -7.43
CA GLY A 269 -18.54 9.34 -6.06
C GLY A 269 -19.74 10.28 -5.99
N GLY A 270 -19.67 11.43 -6.66
CA GLY A 270 -20.78 12.37 -6.76
C GLY A 270 -22.02 11.77 -7.41
N LEU A 271 -21.83 10.99 -8.49
CA LEU A 271 -22.92 10.30 -9.17
C LEU A 271 -23.57 9.23 -8.26
N ALA A 272 -22.76 8.47 -7.51
CA ALA A 272 -23.25 7.51 -6.54
C ALA A 272 -24.04 8.19 -5.42
N VAL A 273 -23.52 9.30 -4.86
CA VAL A 273 -24.23 10.08 -3.83
C VAL A 273 -25.53 10.65 -4.38
N ALA A 274 -25.52 11.21 -5.58
CA ALA A 274 -26.74 11.73 -6.21
C ALA A 274 -27.80 10.63 -6.42
N ALA A 275 -27.41 9.46 -6.91
CA ALA A 275 -28.31 8.32 -7.08
C ALA A 275 -28.90 7.86 -5.74
N VAL A 276 -28.08 7.78 -4.68
CA VAL A 276 -28.51 7.43 -3.33
C VAL A 276 -29.48 8.49 -2.78
N ILE A 277 -29.20 9.79 -2.99
CA ILE A 277 -30.09 10.87 -2.52
C ILE A 277 -31.44 10.83 -3.25
N VAL A 278 -31.45 10.66 -4.57
CA VAL A 278 -32.70 10.61 -5.34
C VAL A 278 -33.54 9.40 -4.96
N TYR A 279 -32.95 8.20 -5.01
CA TYR A 279 -33.66 6.98 -4.72
C TYR A 279 -34.04 6.87 -3.22
N GLY A 280 -33.10 7.13 -2.32
CA GLY A 280 -33.32 7.07 -0.88
C GLY A 280 -34.26 8.18 -0.40
N GLY A 281 -34.19 9.39 -1.01
CA GLY A 281 -35.12 10.48 -0.75
C GLY A 281 -36.57 10.11 -1.10
N HIS A 282 -36.81 9.45 -2.24
CA HIS A 282 -38.15 8.91 -2.57
C HIS A 282 -38.60 7.89 -1.52
N ARG A 283 -37.74 6.98 -1.10
CA ARG A 283 -38.08 6.00 -0.05
C ARG A 283 -38.42 6.63 1.30
N VAL A 284 -37.77 7.74 1.65
CA VAL A 284 -38.08 8.49 2.86
C VAL A 284 -39.44 9.23 2.71
N ILE A 285 -39.68 9.85 1.55
CA ILE A 285 -40.95 10.56 1.27
C ILE A 285 -42.12 9.58 1.27
N ASP A 286 -41.95 8.40 0.71
CA ASP A 286 -42.95 7.31 0.69
C ASP A 286 -43.14 6.64 2.06
N GLY A 287 -42.37 7.02 3.08
CA GLY A 287 -42.44 6.42 4.42
C GLY A 287 -41.87 5.01 4.53
N ALA A 288 -41.16 4.54 3.50
CA ALA A 288 -40.58 3.19 3.47
C ALA A 288 -39.29 3.08 4.30
N THR A 289 -38.62 4.22 4.57
CA THR A 289 -37.46 4.30 5.46
C THR A 289 -37.49 5.58 6.27
N THR A 290 -36.75 5.62 7.38
CA THR A 290 -36.69 6.82 8.23
C THR A 290 -35.57 7.77 7.76
N PRO A 291 -35.71 9.10 7.96
CA PRO A 291 -34.64 10.05 7.69
C PRO A 291 -33.33 9.69 8.40
N GLY A 292 -33.39 9.21 9.65
CA GLY A 292 -32.22 8.81 10.41
C GLY A 292 -31.49 7.62 9.80
N ALA A 293 -32.21 6.58 9.37
CA ALA A 293 -31.63 5.42 8.67
C ALA A 293 -30.95 5.86 7.37
N PHE A 294 -31.57 6.76 6.62
CA PHE A 294 -31.02 7.34 5.40
C PHE A 294 -29.69 8.09 5.65
N PHE A 295 -29.67 8.98 6.67
CA PHE A 295 -28.44 9.70 7.04
C PHE A 295 -27.33 8.77 7.57
N SER A 296 -27.70 7.75 8.36
CA SER A 296 -26.79 6.70 8.82
C SER A 296 -26.18 5.96 7.64
N PHE A 297 -26.99 5.58 6.64
CA PHE A 297 -26.54 4.92 5.41
C PHE A 297 -25.54 5.79 4.64
N ILE A 298 -25.85 7.07 4.39
CA ILE A 298 -24.96 7.99 3.68
C ILE A 298 -23.63 8.12 4.43
N THR A 299 -23.69 8.27 5.76
CA THR A 299 -22.49 8.38 6.59
C THR A 299 -21.62 7.13 6.48
N ALA A 300 -22.22 5.93 6.57
CA ALA A 300 -21.52 4.68 6.40
C ALA A 300 -20.88 4.56 5.00
N ALA A 301 -21.60 4.93 3.95
CA ALA A 301 -21.10 4.89 2.57
C ALA A 301 -19.91 5.83 2.35
N LEU A 302 -19.98 7.06 2.87
CA LEU A 302 -18.87 8.02 2.80
C LEU A 302 -17.65 7.56 3.60
N MET A 303 -17.88 6.98 4.79
CA MET A 303 -16.78 6.45 5.61
C MET A 303 -16.13 5.20 5.00
N ALA A 304 -16.86 4.41 4.21
CA ALA A 304 -16.35 3.21 3.53
C ALA A 304 -15.32 3.54 2.42
N TYR A 305 -15.30 4.77 1.93
CA TYR A 305 -14.38 5.20 0.88
C TYR A 305 -12.89 5.08 1.28
N GLN A 306 -12.54 5.44 2.51
CA GLN A 306 -11.15 5.40 2.97
C GLN A 306 -10.58 3.96 3.04
N PRO A 307 -11.23 2.98 3.70
CA PRO A 307 -10.75 1.61 3.71
C PRO A 307 -10.75 0.97 2.32
N LEU A 308 -11.70 1.28 1.46
CA LEU A 308 -11.71 0.78 0.09
C LEU A 308 -10.47 1.26 -0.70
N ARG A 309 -10.12 2.53 -0.57
CA ARG A 309 -8.92 3.11 -1.17
C ARG A 309 -7.63 2.51 -0.60
N ALA A 310 -7.57 2.23 0.71
CA ALA A 310 -6.42 1.60 1.35
C ALA A 310 -6.21 0.18 0.82
N LEU A 311 -7.27 -0.62 0.72
CA LEU A 311 -7.24 -1.98 0.15
C LEU A 311 -6.79 -1.99 -1.32
N SER A 312 -7.18 -0.99 -2.11
CA SER A 312 -6.75 -0.86 -3.50
C SER A 312 -5.24 -0.68 -3.66
N LYS A 313 -4.54 -0.11 -2.67
CA LYS A 313 -3.09 0.08 -2.66
C LYS A 313 -2.33 -1.14 -2.13
N LEU A 314 -3.02 -2.07 -1.50
CA LEU A 314 -2.41 -3.23 -0.85
C LEU A 314 -1.56 -4.06 -1.83
N SER A 315 -2.02 -4.27 -3.06
CA SER A 315 -1.30 -5.03 -4.08
C SER A 315 0.07 -4.42 -4.43
N ALA A 316 0.17 -3.08 -4.48
CA ALA A 316 1.43 -2.40 -4.75
C ALA A 316 2.43 -2.58 -3.60
N HIS A 317 1.98 -2.39 -2.36
CA HIS A 317 2.82 -2.59 -1.17
C HIS A 317 3.26 -4.05 -1.01
N LEU A 318 2.39 -5.01 -1.36
CA LEU A 318 2.72 -6.43 -1.39
C LEU A 318 3.87 -6.72 -2.36
N GLN A 319 3.77 -6.24 -3.60
CA GLN A 319 4.79 -6.49 -4.62
C GLN A 319 6.15 -5.87 -4.26
N GLU A 320 6.15 -4.63 -3.74
CA GLU A 320 7.38 -3.96 -3.30
C GLU A 320 8.05 -4.72 -2.15
N GLY A 321 7.27 -5.12 -1.14
CA GLY A 321 7.79 -5.85 0.01
C GLY A 321 8.28 -7.24 -0.31
N LEU A 322 7.59 -7.95 -1.22
CA LEU A 322 7.99 -9.27 -1.67
C LEU A 322 9.30 -9.22 -2.45
N ALA A 323 9.44 -8.30 -3.39
CA ALA A 323 10.68 -8.12 -4.13
C ALA A 323 11.87 -7.79 -3.20
N ALA A 324 11.65 -6.98 -2.16
CA ALA A 324 12.66 -6.70 -1.16
C ALA A 324 12.97 -7.95 -0.32
N ALA A 325 11.95 -8.71 0.10
CA ALA A 325 12.11 -9.94 0.86
C ALA A 325 12.89 -11.01 0.07
N GLU A 326 12.58 -11.20 -1.21
CA GLU A 326 13.30 -12.12 -2.08
C GLU A 326 14.80 -11.78 -2.14
N ARG A 327 15.16 -10.50 -2.30
CA ARG A 327 16.55 -10.07 -2.32
C ARG A 327 17.27 -10.34 -0.99
N VAL A 328 16.62 -10.05 0.13
CA VAL A 328 17.18 -10.28 1.47
C VAL A 328 17.33 -11.77 1.75
N PHE A 329 16.32 -12.60 1.42
CA PHE A 329 16.40 -14.05 1.59
C PHE A 329 17.42 -14.67 0.65
N ALA A 330 17.57 -14.21 -0.58
CA ALA A 330 18.62 -14.68 -1.49
C ALA A 330 20.04 -14.46 -0.93
N VAL A 331 20.25 -13.40 -0.15
CA VAL A 331 21.51 -13.19 0.56
C VAL A 331 21.64 -14.15 1.76
N LEU A 332 20.57 -14.28 2.55
CA LEU A 332 20.57 -15.14 3.74
C LEU A 332 20.67 -16.64 3.42
N ASP A 333 20.20 -17.05 2.24
CA ASP A 333 20.22 -18.46 1.80
C ASP A 333 21.48 -18.83 1.01
N THR A 334 22.36 -17.86 0.70
CA THR A 334 23.66 -18.15 0.08
C THR A 334 24.53 -18.89 1.11
N PRO A 335 24.94 -20.16 0.88
CA PRO A 335 25.78 -20.87 1.83
C PRO A 335 27.22 -20.36 1.77
N ALA A 336 27.92 -20.36 2.92
CA ALA A 336 29.36 -20.13 2.94
C ALA A 336 30.07 -21.36 2.29
N THR A 337 30.98 -21.10 1.37
CA THR A 337 31.74 -22.16 0.69
C THR A 337 32.87 -22.73 1.57
N ILE A 338 33.39 -21.91 2.50
CA ILE A 338 34.41 -22.30 3.47
C ILE A 338 33.73 -22.40 4.84
N THR A 339 33.69 -23.61 5.37
CA THR A 339 33.19 -23.89 6.74
C THR A 339 34.32 -24.28 7.65
N ASN A 340 34.28 -23.82 8.90
CA ASN A 340 35.24 -24.27 9.90
C ASN A 340 35.12 -25.78 10.11
N PRO A 341 36.25 -26.53 10.23
CA PRO A 341 36.18 -27.94 10.53
C PRO A 341 35.50 -28.18 11.88
N ALA A 342 34.74 -29.29 11.98
CA ALA A 342 34.01 -29.66 13.19
C ALA A 342 34.91 -29.84 14.41
N THR A 343 36.18 -30.19 14.20
CA THR A 343 37.24 -30.26 15.21
C THR A 343 38.38 -29.35 14.79
N PRO A 344 38.60 -28.20 15.46
CA PRO A 344 39.77 -27.37 15.18
C PRO A 344 41.03 -28.15 15.60
N HIS A 345 41.97 -28.27 14.69
CA HIS A 345 43.33 -28.69 15.08
C HIS A 345 43.97 -27.51 15.86
N ALA A 346 44.42 -27.82 17.08
CA ALA A 346 45.15 -26.87 17.94
C ALA A 346 46.50 -26.51 17.34
#